data_820e045b81bef779120b7a7a6d1d9d2c
#
_entry.id   820e045b81bef779120b7a7a6d1d9d2c
#
_cell.length_a   1.000
_cell.length_b   1.000
_cell.length_c   1.000
_cell.angle_alpha   90.00
_cell.angle_beta   90.00
_cell.angle_gamma   90.00
#
_symmetry.space_group_name_H-M   'P 1'
#
loop_
_entity.id
_entity.type
_entity.pdbx_description
1 polymer ?
#
loop_
_entity_poly.entity_id
_entity_poly.type
_entity_poly.pdbx_seq_one_letter_code
_entity_poly.pdbx_strand_id
1 'polypeptide(L)'
;FLSVLYAQKNQAASTYQLRCCLRDIAVIELLFATGMRISELCSLRPSDIDLENNTVLIYGKGSKERILQLGNPEVICALMLYQDSFKTDISVCGYFFVNKQKHKLSDQSVRFMINRYANLAGIEQHITPHIFRHSFATLLLEQDVDIRYIQEMLGHSSISTTEIYTHVSSAKQKDILVNKHPRN
;
A
#
# COMPACT_ATOMS: atom_id res chain seq x y z
N PHE A 1 -6.13 -11.71 -8.44
CA PHE A 1 -4.80 -11.53 -7.85
C PHE A 1 -4.84 -11.66 -6.33
N LEU A 2 -5.61 -10.83 -5.61
CA LEU A 2 -5.72 -10.86 -4.14
C LEU A 2 -6.23 -12.22 -3.62
N SER A 3 -7.22 -12.82 -4.26
CA SER A 3 -7.77 -14.13 -3.90
C SER A 3 -6.68 -15.20 -3.81
N VAL A 4 -5.69 -15.16 -4.70
CA VAL A 4 -4.56 -16.11 -4.70
C VAL A 4 -3.64 -15.89 -3.49
N LEU A 5 -3.39 -14.63 -3.09
CA LEU A 5 -2.59 -14.34 -1.89
C LEU A 5 -3.25 -14.92 -0.64
N TYR A 6 -4.55 -14.69 -0.48
CA TYR A 6 -5.30 -15.21 0.67
C TYR A 6 -5.42 -16.75 0.64
N ALA A 7 -5.58 -17.35 -0.55
CA ALA A 7 -5.55 -18.82 -0.68
C ALA A 7 -4.20 -19.40 -0.25
N GLN A 8 -3.08 -18.79 -0.66
CA GLN A 8 -1.74 -19.20 -0.24
C GLN A 8 -1.53 -19.06 1.28
N LYS A 9 -2.07 -18.01 1.91
CA LYS A 9 -2.06 -17.88 3.37
C LYS A 9 -2.78 -19.05 4.05
N ASN A 10 -3.96 -19.43 3.56
CA ASN A 10 -4.77 -20.50 4.13
C ASN A 10 -4.13 -21.89 3.93
N GLN A 11 -3.27 -22.05 2.93
CA GLN A 11 -2.54 -23.28 2.61
C GLN A 11 -1.14 -23.33 3.23
N ALA A 12 -0.74 -22.32 4.02
CA ALA A 12 0.58 -22.26 4.61
C ALA A 12 0.83 -23.43 5.58
N ALA A 13 1.78 -24.31 5.23
CA ALA A 13 2.11 -25.51 5.98
C ALA A 13 3.09 -25.28 7.13
N SER A 14 3.69 -24.08 7.24
CA SER A 14 4.64 -23.72 8.29
C SER A 14 4.47 -22.28 8.75
N THR A 15 4.89 -22.00 9.98
CA THR A 15 4.93 -20.64 10.53
C THR A 15 5.72 -19.68 9.65
N TYR A 16 6.81 -20.16 9.05
CA TYR A 16 7.61 -19.35 8.12
C TYR A 16 6.82 -18.96 6.88
N GLN A 17 6.13 -19.92 6.26
CA GLN A 17 5.28 -19.65 5.08
C GLN A 17 4.14 -18.70 5.43
N LEU A 18 3.49 -18.91 6.58
CA LEU A 18 2.43 -18.01 7.04
C LEU A 18 2.94 -16.57 7.21
N ARG A 19 4.10 -16.38 7.87
CA ARG A 19 4.71 -15.04 8.01
C ARG A 19 5.01 -14.41 6.66
N CYS A 20 5.56 -15.16 5.71
CA CYS A 20 5.79 -14.65 4.35
C CYS A 20 4.48 -14.20 3.70
N CYS A 21 3.41 -15.00 3.79
CA CYS A 21 2.11 -14.65 3.24
C CYS A 21 1.52 -13.40 3.91
N LEU A 22 1.60 -13.27 5.24
CA LEU A 22 1.13 -12.08 5.96
C LEU A 22 1.83 -10.80 5.49
N ARG A 23 3.17 -10.86 5.33
CA ARG A 23 3.93 -9.73 4.78
C ARG A 23 3.49 -9.40 3.36
N ASP A 24 3.40 -10.40 2.51
CA ASP A 24 3.09 -10.22 1.09
C ASP A 24 1.67 -9.65 0.90
N ILE A 25 0.71 -10.11 1.70
CA ILE A 25 -0.65 -9.55 1.75
C ILE A 25 -0.60 -8.09 2.19
N ALA A 26 0.04 -7.77 3.31
CA ALA A 26 0.12 -6.41 3.83
C ALA A 26 0.76 -5.43 2.83
N VAL A 27 1.82 -5.86 2.12
CA VAL A 27 2.47 -5.08 1.06
C VAL A 27 1.50 -4.79 -0.10
N ILE A 28 0.83 -5.82 -0.61
CA ILE A 28 -0.05 -5.68 -1.78
C ILE A 28 -1.30 -4.88 -1.42
N GLU A 29 -1.89 -5.14 -0.25
CA GLU A 29 -3.05 -4.39 0.24
C GLU A 29 -2.73 -2.90 0.37
N LEU A 30 -1.57 -2.55 0.95
CA LEU A 30 -1.18 -1.16 1.11
C LEU A 30 -0.87 -0.49 -0.23
N LEU A 31 -0.20 -1.17 -1.16
CA LEU A 31 0.03 -0.65 -2.51
C LEU A 31 -1.28 -0.34 -3.24
N PHE A 32 -2.26 -1.25 -3.13
CA PHE A 32 -3.55 -1.08 -3.79
C PHE A 32 -4.42 -0.01 -3.10
N ALA A 33 -4.37 0.04 -1.76
CA ALA A 33 -5.15 0.99 -0.97
C ALA A 33 -4.72 2.45 -1.11
N THR A 34 -3.45 2.68 -1.47
CA THR A 34 -2.86 4.04 -1.44
C THR A 34 -2.31 4.50 -2.78
N GLY A 35 -2.08 3.59 -3.71
CA GLY A 35 -1.39 3.90 -4.95
C GLY A 35 0.02 4.47 -4.77
N MET A 36 0.65 4.29 -3.58
CA MET A 36 2.00 4.79 -3.32
C MET A 36 3.05 4.15 -4.22
N ARG A 37 4.21 4.82 -4.37
CA ARG A 37 5.33 4.24 -5.09
C ARG A 37 5.96 3.10 -4.28
N ILE A 38 6.49 2.09 -4.97
CA ILE A 38 7.17 0.96 -4.31
C ILE A 38 8.33 1.42 -3.42
N SER A 39 9.08 2.43 -3.83
CA SER A 39 10.17 2.99 -3.04
C SER A 39 9.68 3.71 -1.78
N GLU A 40 8.52 4.36 -1.86
CA GLU A 40 7.84 4.97 -0.70
C GLU A 40 7.43 3.86 0.29
N LEU A 41 6.77 2.80 -0.20
CA LEU A 41 6.39 1.64 0.61
C LEU A 41 7.58 1.00 1.32
N CYS A 42 8.64 0.70 0.58
CA CYS A 42 9.84 0.06 1.13
C CYS A 42 10.57 0.96 2.15
N SER A 43 10.33 2.28 2.13
CA SER A 43 10.98 3.24 3.02
C SER A 43 10.17 3.58 4.27
N LEU A 44 8.94 3.08 4.40
CA LEU A 44 8.08 3.32 5.56
C LEU A 44 8.77 2.90 6.87
N ARG A 45 8.67 3.77 7.85
CA ARG A 45 9.09 3.50 9.23
C ARG A 45 7.89 3.05 10.07
N PRO A 46 8.09 2.39 11.21
CA PRO A 46 6.99 2.06 12.11
C PRO A 46 6.19 3.28 12.55
N SER A 47 6.85 4.44 12.72
CA SER A 47 6.23 5.72 13.08
C SER A 47 5.36 6.33 11.98
N ASP A 48 5.51 5.88 10.75
CA ASP A 48 4.78 6.42 9.60
C ASP A 48 3.40 5.77 9.42
N ILE A 49 3.13 4.68 10.16
CA ILE A 49 1.86 3.96 10.12
C ILE A 49 1.19 4.04 11.48
N ASP A 50 0.05 4.70 11.51
CA ASP A 50 -0.82 4.82 12.67
C ASP A 50 -2.08 3.97 12.45
N LEU A 51 -2.09 2.77 13.02
CA LEU A 51 -3.22 1.84 12.90
C LEU A 51 -4.37 2.17 13.87
N GLU A 52 -4.16 3.03 14.85
CA GLU A 52 -5.22 3.53 15.74
C GLU A 52 -6.08 4.57 15.01
N ASN A 53 -5.42 5.48 14.29
CA ASN A 53 -6.09 6.52 13.50
C ASN A 53 -6.27 6.12 12.02
N ASN A 54 -5.82 4.92 11.62
CA ASN A 54 -5.90 4.39 10.27
C ASN A 54 -5.25 5.31 9.24
N THR A 55 -4.03 5.79 9.51
CA THR A 55 -3.30 6.69 8.62
C THR A 55 -1.92 6.16 8.26
N VAL A 56 -1.43 6.59 7.10
CA VAL A 56 -0.04 6.39 6.69
C VAL A 56 0.56 7.70 6.21
N LEU A 57 1.71 8.07 6.78
CA LEU A 57 2.53 9.20 6.36
C LEU A 57 3.52 8.75 5.29
N ILE A 58 3.53 9.41 4.15
CA ILE A 58 4.33 9.05 3.00
C ILE A 58 5.24 10.20 2.63
N TYR A 59 6.54 9.92 2.57
CA TYR A 59 7.58 10.85 2.12
C TYR A 59 7.81 10.71 0.62
N GLY A 60 7.45 11.74 -0.13
CA GLY A 60 7.64 11.82 -1.57
C GLY A 60 8.97 12.46 -1.99
N LYS A 61 9.18 12.60 -3.30
CA LYS A 61 10.35 13.27 -3.86
C LYS A 61 10.38 14.75 -3.44
N GLY A 62 11.53 15.25 -3.01
CA GLY A 62 11.73 16.64 -2.60
C GLY A 62 11.18 16.94 -1.21
N SER A 63 11.19 15.97 -0.29
CA SER A 63 10.72 16.11 1.10
C SER A 63 9.26 16.53 1.24
N LYS A 64 8.45 16.30 0.21
CA LYS A 64 7.00 16.52 0.29
C LYS A 64 6.36 15.34 1.04
N GLU A 65 5.62 15.66 2.08
CA GLU A 65 4.89 14.70 2.90
C GLU A 65 3.42 14.71 2.52
N ARG A 66 2.79 13.53 2.61
CA ARG A 66 1.35 13.40 2.52
C ARG A 66 0.85 12.33 3.47
N ILE A 67 -0.29 12.57 4.08
CA ILE A 67 -0.97 11.60 4.94
C ILE A 67 -2.15 11.04 4.15
N LEU A 68 -2.24 9.70 4.08
CA LEU A 68 -3.37 9.00 3.50
C LEU A 68 -4.16 8.27 4.58
N GLN A 69 -5.49 8.31 4.46
CA GLN A 69 -6.40 7.53 5.29
C GLN A 69 -6.52 6.10 4.73
N LEU A 70 -6.43 5.11 5.59
CA LEU A 70 -6.70 3.71 5.26
C LEU A 70 -8.17 3.42 5.53
N GLY A 71 -9.00 3.51 4.48
CA GLY A 71 -10.46 3.41 4.63
C GLY A 71 -10.99 1.98 4.71
N ASN A 72 -10.25 1.00 4.18
CA ASN A 72 -10.73 -0.38 4.08
C ASN A 72 -10.30 -1.22 5.30
N PRO A 73 -11.24 -1.84 6.04
CA PRO A 73 -10.95 -2.65 7.22
C PRO A 73 -10.04 -3.87 6.93
N GLU A 74 -10.10 -4.45 5.73
CA GLU A 74 -9.27 -5.60 5.37
C GLU A 74 -7.80 -5.20 5.23
N VAL A 75 -7.53 -4.00 4.71
CA VAL A 75 -6.18 -3.43 4.65
C VAL A 75 -5.62 -3.22 6.04
N ILE A 76 -6.42 -2.64 6.94
CA ILE A 76 -6.04 -2.40 8.34
C ILE A 76 -5.74 -3.73 9.03
N CYS A 77 -6.63 -4.71 8.89
CA CYS A 77 -6.45 -6.05 9.45
C CYS A 77 -5.16 -6.72 8.92
N ALA A 78 -4.89 -6.62 7.62
CA ALA A 78 -3.68 -7.17 7.02
C ALA A 78 -2.41 -6.54 7.60
N LEU A 79 -2.41 -5.21 7.80
CA LEU A 79 -1.29 -4.49 8.41
C LEU A 79 -1.10 -4.85 9.88
N MET A 80 -2.19 -4.96 10.66
CA MET A 80 -2.14 -5.38 12.06
C MET A 80 -1.56 -6.79 12.21
N LEU A 81 -2.08 -7.76 11.44
CA LEU A 81 -1.58 -9.14 11.47
C LEU A 81 -0.10 -9.23 11.07
N TYR A 82 0.31 -8.44 10.09
CA TYR A 82 1.71 -8.34 9.71
C TYR A 82 2.54 -7.75 10.85
N GLN A 83 2.15 -6.59 11.39
CA GLN A 83 2.86 -5.90 12.45
C GLN A 83 3.04 -6.79 13.68
N ASP A 84 2.00 -7.49 14.13
CA ASP A 84 2.06 -8.41 15.27
C ASP A 84 3.03 -9.56 15.00
N SER A 85 2.96 -10.17 13.82
CA SER A 85 3.83 -11.28 13.41
C SER A 85 5.31 -10.89 13.29
N PHE A 86 5.60 -9.61 12.97
CA PHE A 86 6.95 -9.11 12.70
C PHE A 86 7.43 -8.07 13.70
N LYS A 87 6.73 -7.87 14.83
CA LYS A 87 6.99 -6.80 15.81
C LYS A 87 8.47 -6.67 16.19
N THR A 88 9.11 -7.78 16.55
CA THR A 88 10.54 -7.79 16.92
C THR A 88 11.44 -7.45 15.73
N ASP A 89 11.15 -8.01 14.54
CA ASP A 89 11.97 -7.79 13.36
C ASP A 89 11.87 -6.34 12.87
N ILE A 90 10.69 -5.75 12.95
CA ILE A 90 10.43 -4.33 12.65
C ILE A 90 11.20 -3.43 13.61
N SER A 91 11.12 -3.70 14.91
CA SER A 91 11.82 -2.92 15.94
C SER A 91 13.34 -2.92 15.75
N VAL A 92 13.92 -4.07 15.40
CA VAL A 92 15.36 -4.20 15.16
C VAL A 92 15.78 -3.55 13.85
N CYS A 93 14.98 -3.74 12.77
CA CYS A 93 15.29 -3.21 11.44
C CYS A 93 15.08 -1.70 11.34
N GLY A 94 14.11 -1.15 12.06
CA GLY A 94 13.71 0.26 11.99
C GLY A 94 12.94 0.64 10.71
N TYR A 95 12.55 -0.34 9.88
CA TYR A 95 11.64 -0.19 8.76
C TYR A 95 10.38 -1.00 8.98
N PHE A 96 9.23 -0.50 8.50
CA PHE A 96 7.97 -1.22 8.70
C PHE A 96 7.95 -2.52 7.93
N PHE A 97 8.34 -2.55 6.64
CA PHE A 97 8.41 -3.78 5.88
C PHE A 97 9.82 -4.39 5.89
N VAL A 98 9.90 -5.63 6.36
CA VAL A 98 11.16 -6.37 6.50
C VAL A 98 11.18 -7.62 5.61
N ASN A 99 12.37 -7.97 5.14
CA ASN A 99 12.59 -9.18 4.38
C ASN A 99 12.86 -10.40 5.30
N LYS A 100 13.07 -11.59 4.71
CA LYS A 100 13.36 -12.82 5.45
C LYS A 100 14.66 -12.79 6.27
N GLN A 101 15.58 -11.89 5.95
CA GLN A 101 16.85 -11.69 6.67
C GLN A 101 16.76 -10.60 7.74
N LYS A 102 15.54 -10.11 8.03
CA LYS A 102 15.27 -9.04 9.00
C LYS A 102 15.86 -7.68 8.61
N HIS A 103 16.12 -7.48 7.33
CA HIS A 103 16.53 -6.20 6.77
C HIS A 103 15.35 -5.52 6.07
N LYS A 104 15.52 -4.24 5.72
CA LYS A 104 14.58 -3.48 4.90
C LYS A 104 14.16 -4.28 3.67
N LEU A 105 12.85 -4.34 3.40
CA LEU A 105 12.32 -4.93 2.18
C LEU A 105 12.76 -4.08 0.97
N SER A 106 13.29 -4.72 -0.06
CA SER A 106 13.76 -4.02 -1.27
C SER A 106 12.68 -3.96 -2.34
N ASP A 107 12.72 -2.91 -3.16
CA ASP A 107 11.87 -2.74 -4.34
C ASP A 107 11.91 -3.98 -5.25
N GLN A 108 13.09 -4.57 -5.43
CA GLN A 108 13.26 -5.77 -6.24
C GLN A 108 12.53 -6.98 -5.64
N SER A 109 12.60 -7.16 -4.32
CA SER A 109 11.87 -8.24 -3.63
C SER A 109 10.36 -8.11 -3.82
N VAL A 110 9.82 -6.89 -3.77
CA VAL A 110 8.40 -6.63 -4.02
C VAL A 110 8.03 -6.92 -5.47
N ARG A 111 8.87 -6.54 -6.45
CA ARG A 111 8.64 -6.88 -7.87
C ARG A 111 8.60 -8.39 -8.10
N PHE A 112 9.55 -9.13 -7.51
CA PHE A 112 9.56 -10.60 -7.59
C PHE A 112 8.31 -11.22 -6.95
N MET A 113 7.88 -10.69 -5.80
CA MET A 113 6.66 -11.11 -5.13
C MET A 113 5.44 -10.90 -6.01
N ILE A 114 5.26 -9.72 -6.59
CA ILE A 114 4.16 -9.40 -7.50
C ILE A 114 4.14 -10.36 -8.69
N ASN A 115 5.29 -10.57 -9.35
CA ASN A 115 5.38 -11.48 -10.50
C ASN A 115 5.03 -12.93 -10.11
N ARG A 116 5.49 -13.38 -8.95
CA ARG A 116 5.17 -14.72 -8.44
C ARG A 116 3.65 -14.91 -8.28
N TYR A 117 2.96 -13.94 -7.66
CA TYR A 117 1.52 -14.03 -7.47
C TYR A 117 0.72 -13.81 -8.75
N ALA A 118 1.23 -13.01 -9.69
CA ALA A 118 0.63 -12.88 -11.02
C ALA A 118 0.66 -14.22 -11.77
N ASN A 119 1.80 -14.91 -11.76
CA ASN A 119 1.93 -16.24 -12.37
C ASN A 119 1.01 -17.27 -11.71
N LEU A 120 0.94 -17.29 -10.37
CA LEU A 120 0.03 -18.18 -9.63
C LEU A 120 -1.45 -17.88 -9.91
N ALA A 121 -1.78 -16.66 -10.25
CA ALA A 121 -3.12 -16.22 -10.61
C ALA A 121 -3.45 -16.48 -12.10
N GLY A 122 -2.52 -17.02 -12.89
CA GLY A 122 -2.70 -17.22 -14.32
C GLY A 122 -2.81 -15.92 -15.12
N ILE A 123 -2.25 -14.81 -14.60
CA ILE A 123 -2.27 -13.52 -15.27
C ILE A 123 -1.09 -13.44 -16.23
N GLU A 124 -1.35 -13.47 -17.53
CA GLU A 124 -0.31 -13.39 -18.57
C GLU A 124 0.30 -12.00 -18.68
N GLN A 125 -0.47 -10.96 -18.34
CA GLN A 125 0.02 -9.59 -18.36
C GLN A 125 1.12 -9.38 -17.31
N HIS A 126 2.20 -8.71 -17.71
CA HIS A 126 3.27 -8.34 -16.78
C HIS A 126 2.78 -7.31 -15.76
N ILE A 127 2.52 -7.78 -14.53
CA ILE A 127 2.07 -6.93 -13.44
C ILE A 127 3.26 -6.22 -12.78
N THR A 128 3.18 -4.90 -12.69
CA THR A 128 4.20 -4.05 -12.05
C THR A 128 3.60 -3.21 -10.93
N PRO A 129 4.41 -2.69 -9.99
CA PRO A 129 3.91 -1.75 -8.97
C PRO A 129 3.21 -0.52 -9.55
N HIS A 130 3.57 -0.11 -10.76
CA HIS A 130 2.91 1.02 -11.45
C HIS A 130 1.47 0.69 -11.85
N ILE A 131 1.16 -0.59 -12.11
CA ILE A 131 -0.21 -1.02 -12.42
C ILE A 131 -1.11 -0.82 -11.20
N PHE A 132 -0.65 -1.14 -9.99
CA PHE A 132 -1.43 -0.88 -8.76
C PHE A 132 -1.76 0.61 -8.61
N ARG A 133 -0.77 1.47 -8.84
CA ARG A 133 -0.96 2.92 -8.79
C ARG A 133 -1.89 3.42 -9.90
N HIS A 134 -1.75 2.89 -11.11
CA HIS A 134 -2.65 3.21 -12.22
C HIS A 134 -4.07 2.74 -11.94
N SER A 135 -4.23 1.50 -11.46
CA SER A 135 -5.55 0.96 -11.08
C SER A 135 -6.20 1.78 -9.97
N PHE A 136 -5.45 2.17 -8.92
CA PHE A 136 -5.95 3.06 -7.89
C PHE A 136 -6.51 4.37 -8.47
N ALA A 137 -5.75 5.01 -9.36
CA ALA A 137 -6.19 6.26 -10.00
C ALA A 137 -7.42 6.05 -10.90
N THR A 138 -7.39 5.03 -11.75
CA THR A 138 -8.45 4.75 -12.73
C THR A 138 -9.76 4.40 -12.04
N LEU A 139 -9.70 3.50 -11.05
CA LEU A 139 -10.91 3.06 -10.33
C LEU A 139 -11.53 4.19 -9.49
N LEU A 140 -10.73 5.10 -8.94
CA LEU A 140 -11.26 6.29 -8.27
C LEU A 140 -11.90 7.28 -9.28
N LEU A 141 -11.30 7.43 -10.46
CA LEU A 141 -11.91 8.24 -11.54
C LEU A 141 -13.24 7.66 -12.01
N GLU A 142 -13.34 6.33 -12.14
CA GLU A 142 -14.58 5.62 -12.48
C GLU A 142 -15.69 5.78 -11.41
N GLN A 143 -15.30 6.14 -10.19
CA GLN A 143 -16.21 6.48 -9.09
C GLN A 143 -16.44 7.99 -8.95
N ASP A 144 -16.22 8.75 -10.01
CA ASP A 144 -16.43 10.21 -10.08
C ASP A 144 -15.62 11.02 -9.05
N VAL A 145 -14.48 10.49 -8.58
CA VAL A 145 -13.56 11.24 -7.72
C VAL A 145 -12.80 12.25 -8.57
N ASP A 146 -12.84 13.54 -8.17
CA ASP A 146 -12.13 14.61 -8.87
C ASP A 146 -10.63 14.28 -8.99
N ILE A 147 -10.09 14.36 -10.19
CA ILE A 147 -8.69 14.06 -10.50
C ILE A 147 -7.70 14.83 -9.63
N ARG A 148 -8.05 15.99 -9.14
CA ARG A 148 -7.23 16.81 -8.25
C ARG A 148 -6.97 16.12 -6.90
N TYR A 149 -7.99 15.48 -6.34
CA TYR A 149 -7.87 14.68 -5.12
C TYR A 149 -6.99 13.46 -5.34
N ILE A 150 -7.16 12.79 -6.48
CA ILE A 150 -6.33 11.63 -6.85
C ILE A 150 -4.86 12.03 -7.00
N GLN A 151 -4.59 13.16 -7.66
CA GLN A 151 -3.24 13.67 -7.83
C GLN A 151 -2.57 14.03 -6.50
N GLU A 152 -3.32 14.63 -5.55
CA GLU A 152 -2.83 14.92 -4.22
C GLU A 152 -2.50 13.63 -3.44
N MET A 153 -3.42 12.66 -3.43
CA MET A 153 -3.21 11.35 -2.82
C MET A 153 -1.97 10.64 -3.40
N LEU A 154 -1.76 10.75 -4.70
CA LEU A 154 -0.63 10.15 -5.37
C LEU A 154 0.68 10.95 -5.21
N GLY A 155 0.64 12.19 -4.77
CA GLY A 155 1.80 13.06 -4.62
C GLY A 155 2.45 13.39 -5.96
N HIS A 156 1.66 13.77 -6.97
CA HIS A 156 2.14 14.26 -8.25
C HIS A 156 2.59 15.71 -8.11
N SER A 157 3.87 16.00 -8.37
CA SER A 157 4.49 17.31 -8.20
C SER A 157 4.30 18.26 -9.38
N SER A 158 3.62 17.87 -10.44
CA SER A 158 3.41 18.74 -11.59
C SER A 158 1.93 18.95 -11.89
N ILE A 159 1.41 20.02 -11.32
CA ILE A 159 0.49 20.87 -12.05
C ILE A 159 1.23 22.20 -12.19
N SER A 160 1.77 22.46 -13.35
CA SER A 160 2.07 23.79 -13.81
C SER A 160 0.74 24.55 -13.80
N THR A 161 0.72 25.66 -13.09
CA THR A 161 -0.30 26.71 -13.04
C THR A 161 -1.48 26.49 -12.10
N THR A 162 -1.47 27.41 -11.20
CA THR A 162 -2.55 28.13 -10.53
C THR A 162 -2.80 27.78 -9.08
N GLU A 163 -2.33 28.66 -8.25
CA GLU A 163 -2.60 28.88 -6.83
C GLU A 163 -4.09 28.98 -6.48
N ILE A 164 -4.86 27.94 -6.57
CA ILE A 164 -6.17 27.87 -5.89
C ILE A 164 -6.51 26.37 -5.73
N TYR A 165 -5.77 25.66 -4.89
CA TYR A 165 -6.29 24.38 -4.43
C TYR A 165 -6.18 24.30 -2.92
N THR A 166 -7.33 24.52 -2.29
CA THR A 166 -7.61 24.14 -0.91
C THR A 166 -7.14 22.70 -0.71
N HIS A 167 -6.24 22.51 0.27
CA HIS A 167 -5.88 21.18 0.73
C HIS A 167 -7.13 20.32 0.91
N VAL A 168 -7.11 19.11 0.36
CA VAL A 168 -8.18 18.14 0.64
C VAL A 168 -8.23 17.97 2.14
N SER A 169 -9.34 18.30 2.75
CA SER A 169 -9.49 18.11 4.19
C SER A 169 -9.35 16.61 4.48
N SER A 170 -8.72 16.26 5.60
CA SER A 170 -8.58 14.87 6.05
C SER A 170 -9.93 14.13 6.07
N ALA A 171 -11.00 14.85 6.38
CA ALA A 171 -12.36 14.31 6.36
C ALA A 171 -12.81 13.93 4.95
N LYS A 172 -12.52 14.76 3.94
CA LYS A 172 -12.89 14.48 2.55
C LYS A 172 -12.07 13.33 1.98
N GLN A 173 -10.78 13.29 2.29
CA GLN A 173 -9.92 12.17 1.90
C GLN A 173 -10.40 10.85 2.50
N LYS A 174 -10.75 10.85 3.80
CA LYS A 174 -11.30 9.68 4.48
C LYS A 174 -12.62 9.23 3.84
N ASP A 175 -13.55 10.16 3.58
CA ASP A 175 -14.83 9.86 2.93
C ASP A 175 -14.63 9.18 1.57
N ILE A 176 -13.73 9.71 0.74
CA ILE A 176 -13.41 9.14 -0.57
C ILE A 176 -12.85 7.72 -0.43
N LEU A 177 -11.86 7.51 0.46
CA LEU A 177 -11.22 6.21 0.61
C LEU A 177 -12.12 5.17 1.30
N VAL A 178 -13.04 5.60 2.15
CA VAL A 178 -14.02 4.70 2.77
C VAL A 178 -15.13 4.32 1.78
N ASN A 179 -15.66 5.28 1.02
CA ASN A 179 -16.89 5.05 0.25
C ASN A 179 -16.64 4.78 -1.24
N LYS A 180 -15.46 5.17 -1.78
CA LYS A 180 -15.12 5.07 -3.21
C LYS A 180 -13.82 4.32 -3.49
N HIS A 181 -13.31 3.56 -2.51
CA HIS A 181 -12.10 2.77 -2.73
C HIS A 181 -12.42 1.56 -3.62
N PRO A 182 -11.56 1.23 -4.62
CA PRO A 182 -11.81 0.14 -5.57
C PRO A 182 -11.89 -1.27 -4.95
N ARG A 183 -11.66 -1.41 -3.66
CA ARG A 183 -11.88 -2.67 -2.91
C ARG A 183 -13.21 -2.75 -2.17
N ASN A 184 -14.01 -1.72 -2.22
CA ASN A 184 -15.34 -1.75 -1.61
C ASN A 184 -16.33 -2.50 -2.50
#